data_aed5c73cc66ceb7f182e0156d7eec105
#
_entry.id   aed5c73cc66ceb7f182e0156d7eec105
#
_cell.length_a   1.000
_cell.length_b   1.000
_cell.length_c   1.000
_cell.angle_alpha   90.00
_cell.angle_beta   90.00
_cell.angle_gamma   90.00
#
_symmetry.space_group_name_H-M   'P 1'
#
loop_
_entity.id
_entity.type
_entity.pdbx_description
1 polymer ?
#
loop_
_entity_poly.entity_id
_entity_poly.type
_entity_poly.pdbx_seq_one_letter_code
_entity_poly.pdbx_strand_id
1 'polypeptide(L)'
;MKKRLFSILLTLCMAICLVPITVFAEDGTGESLVSTCETVCTPEIPFETVSAQMNVEEKNGIAIDAVNFPDANFRSIVTENYDTDKDGNLSDIEIAAVEEIDCDAKEISNLKGIEYFTALKVLLCSQNQLTALDVSKNTALSFLSCYRNQLTTLDIGKNAVLEELYCDGNQLTTLNINENPSLKFLRCRRNQLSVLDVSKNTMLIELSCGENQLDTLDVSKNLALTQLSCYGNQLATLDVSKNSALTYLICNENQLTTLDVSENPSLKILRCYQNQLSALDVSKNTMLTELNCDDNQLTMLDLSKNTVLEELYCNSNQLTSLDISSTDMDELECSHNVYQINIGSDRTFDLSTLSGNFDVSKTSNWNGGTVSGNILTVDNDTDTAIYTYDCGKNQQRTFTLKCNQYADYSKVDAAIAKANALNKDDYKDFSAVEAAVRAVVRGKNITEQTEVDAMAKAIEDAISALLYKDADHTKVDAEIVKANVSEDAITAPEKKPANTKPGTSDKSLQTGDTSNLALWIALLFVSVGATIGTIVVSRKKK
;
A
#
# COMPACT_ATOMS: atom_id res chain seq x y z
N MET A 1 10.44 -32.61 7.15
CA MET A 1 9.53 -33.24 6.16
C MET A 1 8.48 -32.26 5.60
N LYS A 2 8.29 -31.04 6.14
CA LYS A 2 7.31 -30.04 5.62
C LYS A 2 7.81 -29.17 4.45
N LYS A 3 9.09 -29.19 4.10
CA LYS A 3 9.67 -28.37 3.00
C LYS A 3 9.59 -29.01 1.60
N ARG A 4 9.11 -30.24 1.48
CA ARG A 4 8.96 -30.94 0.18
C ARG A 4 7.53 -30.95 -0.37
N LEU A 5 6.53 -30.51 0.41
CA LEU A 5 5.13 -30.44 -0.06
C LEU A 5 4.84 -29.16 -0.86
N PHE A 6 5.57 -28.09 -0.62
CA PHE A 6 5.34 -26.80 -1.29
C PHE A 6 5.79 -26.80 -2.77
N SER A 7 6.77 -27.63 -3.13
CA SER A 7 7.25 -27.73 -4.52
C SER A 7 6.35 -28.60 -5.41
N ILE A 8 5.52 -29.47 -4.81
CA ILE A 8 4.64 -30.37 -5.55
C ILE A 8 3.29 -29.72 -5.86
N LEU A 9 2.85 -28.74 -5.05
CA LEU A 9 1.60 -28.03 -5.30
C LEU A 9 1.71 -27.01 -6.45
N LEU A 10 2.91 -26.45 -6.68
CA LEU A 10 3.14 -25.50 -7.78
C LEU A 10 3.20 -26.20 -9.16
N THR A 11 3.58 -27.48 -9.19
CA THR A 11 3.60 -28.28 -10.43
C THR A 11 2.24 -28.89 -10.77
N LEU A 12 1.32 -29.00 -9.82
CA LEU A 12 -0.01 -29.56 -10.08
C LEU A 12 -1.01 -28.53 -10.64
N CYS A 13 -0.77 -27.23 -10.45
CA CYS A 13 -1.58 -26.16 -11.08
C CYS A 13 -1.32 -25.98 -12.58
N MET A 14 -0.21 -26.52 -13.13
CA MET A 14 0.07 -26.48 -14.57
C MET A 14 -0.63 -27.59 -15.39
N ALA A 15 -1.30 -28.56 -14.75
CA ALA A 15 -1.85 -29.72 -15.43
C ALA A 15 -3.38 -29.69 -15.67
N ILE A 16 -4.10 -28.63 -15.31
CA ILE A 16 -5.59 -28.61 -15.36
C ILE A 16 -6.16 -27.63 -16.42
N CYS A 17 -5.36 -27.08 -17.30
CA CYS A 17 -5.85 -26.22 -18.39
C CYS A 17 -5.77 -26.83 -19.80
N LEU A 18 -5.96 -28.14 -19.93
CA LEU A 18 -6.17 -28.79 -21.23
C LEU A 18 -7.47 -29.60 -21.20
N VAL A 19 -8.60 -28.90 -21.29
CA VAL A 19 -9.87 -29.52 -21.68
C VAL A 19 -10.21 -28.98 -23.08
N PRO A 20 -10.26 -29.85 -24.13
CA PRO A 20 -10.71 -29.40 -25.43
C PRO A 20 -12.23 -29.16 -25.39
N ILE A 21 -12.62 -27.97 -25.76
CA ILE A 21 -14.04 -27.62 -25.99
C ILE A 21 -14.45 -28.29 -27.30
N THR A 22 -15.18 -29.38 -27.19
CA THR A 22 -15.94 -29.92 -28.32
C THR A 22 -17.20 -29.07 -28.47
N VAL A 23 -17.24 -28.27 -29.52
CA VAL A 23 -18.46 -27.62 -29.98
C VAL A 23 -19.30 -28.65 -30.73
N PHE A 24 -20.44 -29.02 -30.17
CA PHE A 24 -21.50 -29.71 -30.92
C PHE A 24 -22.20 -28.69 -31.81
N ALA A 25 -22.13 -28.92 -33.11
CA ALA A 25 -23.10 -28.36 -34.04
C ALA A 25 -23.92 -29.55 -34.60
N GLU A 26 -25.19 -29.59 -34.24
CA GLU A 26 -26.23 -30.36 -34.95
C GLU A 26 -26.66 -29.59 -36.19
N ASP A 27 -26.74 -30.24 -37.29
CA ASP A 27 -27.85 -30.53 -38.20
C ASP A 27 -27.38 -30.63 -39.64
N GLY A 28 -27.60 -31.78 -40.23
CA GLY A 28 -28.68 -32.01 -41.20
C GLY A 28 -28.21 -32.21 -42.62
N THR A 29 -28.49 -33.44 -43.05
CA THR A 29 -28.71 -33.87 -44.45
C THR A 29 -27.51 -34.30 -45.29
N GLY A 30 -27.61 -35.56 -45.55
CA GLY A 30 -26.79 -36.42 -46.38
C GLY A 30 -26.66 -36.03 -47.84
N GLU A 31 -25.60 -36.59 -48.39
CA GLU A 31 -25.64 -37.39 -49.59
C GLU A 31 -24.24 -37.97 -49.86
N SER A 32 -24.23 -39.25 -50.09
CA SER A 32 -23.11 -40.07 -50.50
C SER A 32 -22.78 -39.85 -51.97
N LEU A 33 -21.54 -39.54 -52.32
CA LEU A 33 -21.00 -39.79 -53.64
C LEU A 33 -19.68 -40.53 -53.58
N VAL A 34 -19.77 -41.83 -53.81
CA VAL A 34 -18.67 -42.71 -54.18
C VAL A 34 -18.26 -42.37 -55.61
N SER A 35 -17.01 -41.96 -55.81
CA SER A 35 -16.42 -41.91 -57.17
C SER A 35 -15.21 -42.83 -57.21
N THR A 36 -15.36 -43.89 -57.92
CA THR A 36 -14.37 -44.88 -58.34
C THR A 36 -13.38 -44.25 -59.32
N CYS A 37 -12.11 -44.35 -59.05
CA CYS A 37 -11.04 -43.99 -60.00
C CYS A 37 -10.58 -45.25 -60.72
N GLU A 38 -10.87 -45.29 -62.00
CA GLU A 38 -10.43 -46.34 -62.93
C GLU A 38 -8.95 -46.15 -63.30
N THR A 39 -8.24 -47.27 -63.29
CA THR A 39 -6.89 -47.50 -63.77
C THR A 39 -6.81 -47.31 -65.29
N VAL A 40 -5.86 -46.50 -65.78
CA VAL A 40 -5.43 -46.54 -67.19
C VAL A 40 -3.93 -46.88 -67.24
N CYS A 41 -3.62 -47.98 -67.92
CA CYS A 41 -2.29 -48.50 -68.15
C CYS A 41 -1.61 -47.87 -69.38
N THR A 42 -0.34 -47.53 -69.20
CA THR A 42 0.87 -47.61 -70.08
C THR A 42 0.92 -46.92 -71.45
N PRO A 43 2.12 -46.47 -71.94
CA PRO A 43 3.13 -47.40 -72.33
C PRO A 43 4.59 -47.05 -71.90
N GLU A 44 5.43 -48.09 -71.92
CA GLU A 44 6.87 -48.08 -71.67
C GLU A 44 7.66 -47.25 -72.66
N ILE A 45 8.61 -46.43 -72.12
CA ILE A 45 9.69 -45.78 -72.84
C ILE A 45 11.02 -46.21 -72.24
N PRO A 46 12.06 -46.49 -73.03
CA PRO A 46 13.22 -47.24 -72.58
C PRO A 46 14.14 -46.45 -71.63
N PHE A 47 14.74 -47.22 -70.72
CA PHE A 47 15.77 -46.75 -69.79
C PHE A 47 17.05 -46.37 -70.58
N GLU A 48 17.27 -45.06 -70.81
CA GLU A 48 18.64 -44.55 -71.03
C GLU A 48 19.18 -44.07 -69.68
N THR A 49 20.25 -44.76 -69.26
CA THR A 49 21.06 -44.40 -68.12
C THR A 49 21.78 -43.11 -68.42
N VAL A 50 21.15 -41.95 -68.04
CA VAL A 50 21.86 -40.70 -67.88
C VAL A 50 22.32 -40.68 -66.42
N SER A 51 23.60 -41.03 -66.23
CA SER A 51 24.30 -40.67 -65.02
C SER A 51 24.43 -39.11 -64.98
N ALA A 52 23.35 -38.47 -64.51
CA ALA A 52 23.48 -37.12 -64.05
C ALA A 52 24.31 -37.17 -62.77
N GLN A 53 25.60 -36.84 -62.90
CA GLN A 53 26.34 -36.33 -61.76
C GLN A 53 25.57 -35.08 -61.27
N MET A 54 24.70 -35.31 -60.28
CA MET A 54 24.30 -34.19 -59.41
C MET A 54 25.60 -33.68 -58.78
N ASN A 55 26.12 -32.61 -59.33
CA ASN A 55 26.98 -31.72 -58.57
C ASN A 55 26.12 -31.31 -57.36
N VAL A 56 26.24 -32.06 -56.27
CA VAL A 56 25.91 -31.55 -54.94
C VAL A 56 26.91 -30.42 -54.76
N GLU A 57 26.50 -29.17 -55.02
CA GLU A 57 27.15 -28.05 -54.39
C GLU A 57 27.15 -28.41 -52.91
N GLU A 58 28.33 -28.74 -52.38
CA GLU A 58 28.55 -28.81 -50.94
C GLU A 58 28.19 -27.42 -50.40
N LYS A 59 26.96 -27.22 -50.02
CA LYS A 59 26.62 -26.14 -49.12
C LYS A 59 27.30 -26.50 -47.82
N ASN A 60 28.48 -25.91 -47.61
CA ASN A 60 29.20 -26.01 -46.36
C ASN A 60 28.26 -25.55 -45.26
N GLY A 61 27.77 -26.51 -44.48
CA GLY A 61 27.02 -26.22 -43.25
C GLY A 61 27.84 -25.40 -42.26
N ILE A 62 27.24 -24.99 -41.19
CA ILE A 62 27.92 -24.24 -40.09
C ILE A 62 28.76 -25.26 -39.29
N ALA A 63 30.09 -25.11 -39.30
CA ALA A 63 30.98 -25.98 -38.52
C ALA A 63 30.69 -25.87 -37.02
N ILE A 64 30.56 -26.98 -36.35
CA ILE A 64 30.36 -27.04 -34.90
C ILE A 64 31.71 -26.99 -34.20
N ASP A 65 32.33 -25.82 -34.21
CA ASP A 65 33.64 -25.57 -33.67
C ASP A 65 33.69 -24.42 -32.66
N ALA A 66 34.84 -24.11 -32.11
CA ALA A 66 35.00 -23.07 -31.11
C ALA A 66 34.89 -21.62 -31.70
N VAL A 67 34.85 -21.46 -33.02
CA VAL A 67 34.64 -20.15 -33.67
C VAL A 67 33.16 -19.80 -33.74
N ASN A 68 32.33 -20.79 -34.13
CA ASN A 68 30.89 -20.63 -34.28
C ASN A 68 30.17 -20.83 -32.94
N PHE A 69 30.62 -21.80 -32.13
CA PHE A 69 30.08 -22.13 -30.81
C PHE A 69 31.21 -22.12 -29.76
N PRO A 70 31.64 -20.95 -29.28
CA PRO A 70 32.83 -20.82 -28.42
C PRO A 70 32.68 -21.51 -27.07
N ASP A 71 31.45 -21.50 -26.47
CA ASP A 71 31.19 -22.19 -25.21
C ASP A 71 31.18 -23.72 -25.41
N ALA A 72 32.01 -24.42 -24.64
CA ALA A 72 32.17 -25.87 -24.80
C ALA A 72 30.91 -26.67 -24.41
N ASN A 73 30.18 -26.19 -23.40
CA ASN A 73 28.97 -26.84 -22.94
C ASN A 73 27.84 -26.65 -23.96
N PHE A 74 27.67 -25.43 -24.47
CA PHE A 74 26.69 -25.16 -25.53
C PHE A 74 27.04 -25.93 -26.80
N ARG A 75 28.31 -25.93 -27.21
CA ARG A 75 28.76 -26.68 -28.36
C ARG A 75 28.50 -28.20 -28.23
N SER A 76 28.67 -28.77 -27.02
CA SER A 76 28.33 -30.17 -26.76
C SER A 76 26.84 -30.45 -26.98
N ILE A 77 25.98 -29.57 -26.47
CA ILE A 77 24.52 -29.67 -26.67
C ILE A 77 24.17 -29.62 -28.15
N VAL A 78 24.79 -28.71 -28.90
CA VAL A 78 24.58 -28.59 -30.36
C VAL A 78 25.02 -29.85 -31.08
N THR A 79 26.22 -30.37 -30.78
CA THR A 79 26.73 -31.61 -31.36
C THR A 79 25.88 -32.84 -31.04
N GLU A 80 25.41 -32.92 -29.78
CA GLU A 80 24.68 -34.11 -29.31
C GLU A 80 23.24 -34.19 -29.81
N ASN A 81 22.60 -33.01 -29.96
CA ASN A 81 21.15 -32.97 -30.19
C ASN A 81 20.78 -32.53 -31.61
N TYR A 82 21.63 -31.75 -32.32
CA TYR A 82 21.24 -31.12 -33.57
C TYR A 82 22.11 -31.48 -34.77
N ASP A 83 23.31 -32.02 -34.57
CA ASP A 83 24.13 -32.66 -35.61
C ASP A 83 23.63 -34.12 -35.78
N THR A 84 22.64 -34.30 -36.65
CA THR A 84 21.90 -35.58 -36.76
C THR A 84 22.66 -36.64 -37.57
N ASP A 85 23.48 -36.22 -38.53
CA ASP A 85 24.29 -37.09 -39.35
C ASP A 85 25.71 -37.27 -38.81
N LYS A 86 26.09 -36.46 -37.78
CA LYS A 86 27.37 -36.50 -37.06
C LYS A 86 28.58 -36.20 -37.94
N ASP A 87 28.40 -35.29 -38.87
CA ASP A 87 29.48 -34.85 -39.77
C ASP A 87 30.31 -33.69 -39.19
N GLY A 88 29.90 -33.14 -38.02
CA GLY A 88 30.54 -32.04 -37.33
C GLY A 88 30.14 -30.66 -37.85
N ASN A 89 29.11 -30.59 -38.69
CA ASN A 89 28.54 -29.35 -39.20
C ASN A 89 27.03 -29.36 -38.98
N LEU A 90 26.42 -28.20 -38.96
CA LEU A 90 24.98 -28.03 -39.03
C LEU A 90 24.59 -27.70 -40.47
N SER A 91 23.89 -28.58 -41.13
CA SER A 91 23.26 -28.32 -42.42
C SER A 91 22.09 -27.32 -42.30
N ASP A 92 21.71 -26.69 -43.41
CA ASP A 92 20.50 -25.84 -43.46
C ASP A 92 19.24 -26.59 -43.02
N ILE A 93 19.17 -27.89 -43.26
CA ILE A 93 18.03 -28.76 -42.87
C ILE A 93 17.99 -28.95 -41.36
N GLU A 94 19.13 -29.24 -40.75
CA GLU A 94 19.25 -29.41 -39.30
C GLU A 94 18.95 -28.12 -38.57
N ILE A 95 19.51 -27.00 -39.02
CA ILE A 95 19.24 -25.66 -38.47
C ILE A 95 17.74 -25.35 -38.53
N ALA A 96 17.09 -25.59 -39.69
CA ALA A 96 15.67 -25.30 -39.89
C ALA A 96 14.73 -26.20 -39.07
N ALA A 97 15.22 -27.38 -38.65
CA ALA A 97 14.45 -28.31 -37.85
C ALA A 97 14.44 -27.98 -36.35
N VAL A 98 15.34 -27.08 -35.88
CA VAL A 98 15.44 -26.72 -34.45
C VAL A 98 14.44 -25.64 -34.09
N GLU A 99 13.37 -26.06 -33.45
CA GLU A 99 12.34 -25.15 -32.92
C GLU A 99 12.48 -24.89 -31.40
N GLU A 100 13.19 -25.77 -30.68
CA GLU A 100 13.41 -25.67 -29.23
C GLU A 100 14.86 -25.97 -28.88
N ILE A 101 15.43 -25.17 -27.99
CA ILE A 101 16.73 -25.41 -27.35
C ILE A 101 16.56 -25.35 -25.85
N ASP A 102 16.80 -26.48 -25.18
CA ASP A 102 16.92 -26.58 -23.73
C ASP A 102 18.39 -26.72 -23.34
N CYS A 103 18.88 -25.65 -22.73
CA CYS A 103 20.23 -25.60 -22.19
C CYS A 103 20.24 -25.03 -20.75
N ASP A 104 19.15 -25.25 -20.00
CA ASP A 104 19.04 -24.83 -18.61
C ASP A 104 20.08 -25.56 -17.73
N ALA A 105 20.68 -24.80 -16.79
CA ALA A 105 21.61 -25.30 -15.77
C ALA A 105 22.79 -26.13 -16.35
N LYS A 106 23.43 -25.61 -17.40
CA LYS A 106 24.55 -26.26 -18.09
C LYS A 106 25.90 -25.56 -17.93
N GLU A 107 25.99 -24.60 -17.00
CA GLU A 107 27.19 -23.80 -16.74
C GLU A 107 27.68 -23.03 -17.99
N ILE A 108 26.75 -22.65 -18.86
CA ILE A 108 27.05 -21.94 -20.12
C ILE A 108 27.30 -20.46 -19.80
N SER A 109 28.38 -19.94 -20.37
CA SER A 109 28.77 -18.54 -20.25
C SER A 109 28.53 -17.70 -21.51
N ASN A 110 28.32 -18.38 -22.66
CA ASN A 110 28.16 -17.72 -23.95
C ASN A 110 27.28 -18.57 -24.88
N LEU A 111 26.21 -17.97 -25.40
CA LEU A 111 25.31 -18.61 -26.37
C LEU A 111 25.57 -18.17 -27.81
N LYS A 112 26.77 -17.65 -28.15
CA LYS A 112 27.13 -17.40 -29.56
C LYS A 112 26.95 -18.70 -30.37
N GLY A 113 26.34 -18.58 -31.55
CA GLY A 113 25.88 -19.69 -32.37
C GLY A 113 24.36 -19.87 -32.31
N ILE A 114 23.70 -19.31 -31.30
CA ILE A 114 22.22 -19.33 -31.21
C ILE A 114 21.58 -18.63 -32.41
N GLU A 115 22.26 -17.62 -32.98
CA GLU A 115 21.83 -16.82 -34.13
C GLU A 115 21.60 -17.62 -35.40
N TYR A 116 22.19 -18.83 -35.49
CA TYR A 116 21.98 -19.72 -36.65
C TYR A 116 20.59 -20.37 -36.63
N PHE A 117 20.00 -20.58 -35.47
CA PHE A 117 18.70 -21.26 -35.31
C PHE A 117 17.53 -20.31 -35.52
N THR A 118 17.32 -19.90 -36.78
CA THR A 118 16.31 -18.86 -37.10
C THR A 118 14.86 -19.32 -36.98
N ALA A 119 14.62 -20.66 -36.95
CA ALA A 119 13.30 -21.24 -36.71
C ALA A 119 12.96 -21.44 -35.23
N LEU A 120 13.88 -21.06 -34.31
CA LEU A 120 13.75 -21.27 -32.87
C LEU A 120 12.53 -20.52 -32.30
N LYS A 121 11.63 -21.28 -31.65
CA LYS A 121 10.42 -20.79 -30.99
C LYS A 121 10.55 -20.76 -29.47
N VAL A 122 11.31 -21.70 -28.91
CA VAL A 122 11.50 -21.89 -27.46
C VAL A 122 12.98 -21.92 -27.13
N LEU A 123 13.42 -21.00 -26.25
CA LEU A 123 14.77 -21.00 -25.70
C LEU A 123 14.72 -21.06 -24.18
N LEU A 124 15.25 -22.17 -23.63
CA LEU A 124 15.47 -22.38 -22.21
C LEU A 124 16.97 -22.30 -21.95
N CYS A 125 17.42 -21.19 -21.32
CA CYS A 125 18.83 -20.96 -21.02
C CYS A 125 19.04 -20.41 -19.59
N SER A 126 18.13 -20.78 -18.70
CA SER A 126 18.12 -20.33 -17.32
C SER A 126 19.20 -21.01 -16.48
N GLN A 127 19.52 -20.42 -15.31
CA GLN A 127 20.48 -20.98 -14.35
C GLN A 127 21.87 -21.25 -14.98
N ASN A 128 22.33 -20.31 -15.78
CA ASN A 128 23.63 -20.31 -16.44
C ASN A 128 24.52 -19.14 -15.97
N GLN A 129 25.58 -18.86 -16.67
CA GLN A 129 26.55 -17.80 -16.35
C GLN A 129 26.58 -16.71 -17.42
N LEU A 130 25.47 -16.53 -18.16
CA LEU A 130 25.38 -15.60 -19.28
C LEU A 130 25.47 -14.14 -18.77
N THR A 131 26.42 -13.40 -19.34
CA THR A 131 26.55 -11.94 -19.13
C THR A 131 25.96 -11.13 -20.27
N ALA A 132 25.73 -11.77 -21.42
CA ALA A 132 25.07 -11.22 -22.60
C ALA A 132 24.26 -12.31 -23.32
N LEU A 133 23.19 -11.93 -23.98
CA LEU A 133 22.34 -12.81 -24.78
C LEU A 133 21.83 -12.02 -25.99
N ASP A 134 22.19 -12.47 -27.20
CA ASP A 134 21.70 -11.89 -28.45
C ASP A 134 20.73 -12.89 -29.12
N VAL A 135 19.46 -12.56 -29.11
CA VAL A 135 18.37 -13.31 -29.76
C VAL A 135 17.78 -12.57 -30.97
N SER A 136 18.50 -11.56 -31.48
CA SER A 136 18.01 -10.68 -32.56
C SER A 136 17.75 -11.42 -33.88
N LYS A 137 18.34 -12.60 -34.08
CA LYS A 137 18.13 -13.45 -35.27
C LYS A 137 17.04 -14.51 -35.06
N ASN A 138 16.67 -14.78 -33.81
CA ASN A 138 15.66 -15.78 -33.48
C ASN A 138 14.27 -15.12 -33.48
N THR A 139 13.86 -14.58 -34.61
CA THR A 139 12.65 -13.74 -34.73
C THR A 139 11.33 -14.51 -34.57
N ALA A 140 11.40 -15.86 -34.65
CA ALA A 140 10.28 -16.75 -34.41
C ALA A 140 10.07 -17.07 -32.92
N LEU A 141 10.92 -16.52 -32.01
CA LEU A 141 10.92 -16.85 -30.60
C LEU A 141 9.62 -16.35 -29.95
N SER A 142 8.84 -17.33 -29.41
CA SER A 142 7.59 -17.09 -28.68
C SER A 142 7.76 -17.29 -27.18
N PHE A 143 8.76 -18.07 -26.74
CA PHE A 143 9.09 -18.34 -25.36
C PHE A 143 10.58 -18.14 -25.11
N LEU A 144 10.93 -17.27 -24.17
CA LEU A 144 12.31 -17.07 -23.70
C LEU A 144 12.38 -17.19 -22.19
N SER A 145 13.19 -18.14 -21.72
CA SER A 145 13.53 -18.29 -20.31
C SER A 145 15.03 -18.15 -20.12
N CYS A 146 15.46 -17.05 -19.50
CA CYS A 146 16.85 -16.73 -19.18
C CYS A 146 17.04 -16.34 -17.71
N TYR A 147 16.16 -16.83 -16.81
CA TYR A 147 16.22 -16.48 -15.39
C TYR A 147 17.50 -17.01 -14.72
N ARG A 148 17.94 -16.33 -13.64
CA ARG A 148 19.17 -16.66 -12.90
C ARG A 148 20.40 -16.78 -13.80
N ASN A 149 20.69 -15.69 -14.47
CA ASN A 149 21.93 -15.41 -15.18
C ASN A 149 22.59 -14.12 -14.62
N GLN A 150 23.50 -13.53 -15.36
CA GLN A 150 24.23 -12.32 -14.99
C GLN A 150 24.02 -11.20 -16.04
N LEU A 151 22.86 -11.21 -16.71
CA LEU A 151 22.54 -10.26 -17.78
C LEU A 151 22.37 -8.85 -17.19
N THR A 152 23.10 -7.88 -17.73
CA THR A 152 22.94 -6.47 -17.41
C THR A 152 22.02 -5.74 -18.38
N THR A 153 21.86 -6.29 -19.59
CA THR A 153 20.95 -5.83 -20.65
C THR A 153 20.30 -7.02 -21.33
N LEU A 154 19.10 -6.83 -21.87
CA LEU A 154 18.42 -7.81 -22.70
C LEU A 154 17.64 -7.07 -23.78
N ASP A 155 18.03 -7.26 -25.04
CA ASP A 155 17.34 -6.70 -26.21
C ASP A 155 16.48 -7.78 -26.87
N ILE A 156 15.17 -7.61 -26.80
CA ILE A 156 14.16 -8.46 -27.40
C ILE A 156 13.32 -7.73 -28.47
N GLY A 157 13.76 -6.58 -28.91
CA GLY A 157 13.03 -5.74 -29.88
C GLY A 157 12.83 -6.38 -31.26
N LYS A 158 13.51 -7.51 -31.56
CA LYS A 158 13.29 -8.28 -32.79
C LYS A 158 12.37 -9.49 -32.61
N ASN A 159 11.97 -9.80 -31.39
CA ASN A 159 11.17 -10.97 -31.06
C ASN A 159 9.69 -10.58 -30.88
N ALA A 160 9.09 -9.98 -31.93
CA ALA A 160 7.76 -9.39 -31.89
C ALA A 160 6.60 -10.38 -31.57
N VAL A 161 6.86 -11.67 -31.77
CA VAL A 161 5.88 -12.75 -31.50
C VAL A 161 6.06 -13.38 -30.10
N LEU A 162 6.94 -12.79 -29.25
CA LEU A 162 7.23 -13.29 -27.92
C LEU A 162 5.96 -13.19 -27.04
N GLU A 163 5.51 -14.34 -26.52
CA GLU A 163 4.36 -14.48 -25.64
C GLU A 163 4.76 -14.60 -24.17
N GLU A 164 5.90 -15.23 -23.89
CA GLU A 164 6.38 -15.49 -22.55
C GLU A 164 7.85 -15.08 -22.40
N LEU A 165 8.13 -14.26 -21.40
CA LEU A 165 9.47 -13.83 -21.04
C LEU A 165 9.73 -14.04 -19.55
N TYR A 166 10.69 -14.91 -19.22
CA TYR A 166 11.16 -15.16 -17.86
C TYR A 166 12.62 -14.77 -17.73
N CYS A 167 12.87 -13.59 -17.16
CA CYS A 167 14.20 -13.03 -16.98
C CYS A 167 14.50 -12.67 -15.51
N ASP A 168 13.86 -13.36 -14.58
CA ASP A 168 14.06 -13.18 -13.14
C ASP A 168 15.51 -13.39 -12.72
N GLY A 169 15.96 -12.68 -11.67
CA GLY A 169 17.28 -12.95 -11.06
C GLY A 169 18.44 -12.68 -11.99
N ASN A 170 18.40 -11.56 -12.67
CA ASN A 170 19.49 -10.99 -13.45
C ASN A 170 19.96 -9.64 -12.85
N GLN A 171 20.67 -8.83 -13.61
CA GLN A 171 21.18 -7.52 -13.22
C GLN A 171 20.66 -6.41 -14.14
N LEU A 172 19.46 -6.61 -14.70
CA LEU A 172 18.87 -5.69 -15.66
C LEU A 172 18.51 -4.36 -14.96
N THR A 173 19.03 -3.25 -15.49
CA THR A 173 18.67 -1.90 -15.04
C THR A 173 17.54 -1.30 -15.87
N THR A 174 17.33 -1.82 -17.08
CA THR A 174 16.25 -1.44 -18.00
C THR A 174 15.73 -2.69 -18.71
N LEU A 175 14.45 -2.70 -19.06
CA LEU A 175 13.83 -3.73 -19.89
C LEU A 175 12.81 -3.05 -20.81
N ASN A 176 13.11 -3.03 -22.11
CA ASN A 176 12.20 -2.49 -23.11
C ASN A 176 11.42 -3.63 -23.78
N ILE A 177 10.10 -3.64 -23.55
CA ILE A 177 9.16 -4.64 -24.06
C ILE A 177 8.14 -4.02 -25.03
N ASN A 178 8.34 -2.78 -25.48
CA ASN A 178 7.37 -2.07 -26.31
C ASN A 178 7.13 -2.72 -27.67
N GLU A 179 8.14 -3.43 -28.19
CA GLU A 179 8.05 -4.14 -29.47
C GLU A 179 7.53 -5.59 -29.35
N ASN A 180 7.04 -5.97 -28.14
CA ASN A 180 6.55 -7.31 -27.86
C ASN A 180 5.06 -7.29 -27.48
N PRO A 181 4.16 -6.86 -28.36
CA PRO A 181 2.72 -6.67 -28.03
C PRO A 181 1.99 -8.00 -27.74
N SER A 182 2.56 -9.13 -28.12
CA SER A 182 1.98 -10.46 -27.91
C SER A 182 2.25 -11.01 -26.51
N LEU A 183 3.04 -10.31 -25.64
CA LEU A 183 3.38 -10.76 -24.30
C LEU A 183 2.13 -10.99 -23.45
N LYS A 184 2.01 -12.21 -22.93
CA LYS A 184 0.97 -12.68 -21.99
C LYS A 184 1.53 -12.92 -20.59
N PHE A 185 2.79 -13.38 -20.50
CA PHE A 185 3.45 -13.73 -19.25
C PHE A 185 4.81 -13.03 -19.17
N LEU A 186 4.95 -12.13 -18.22
CA LEU A 186 6.20 -11.42 -17.95
C LEU A 186 6.65 -11.67 -16.52
N ARG A 187 7.83 -12.28 -16.34
CA ARG A 187 8.52 -12.43 -15.05
C ARG A 187 9.88 -11.79 -15.14
N CYS A 188 10.08 -10.70 -14.40
CA CYS A 188 11.32 -9.93 -14.35
C CYS A 188 11.73 -9.58 -12.91
N ARG A 189 11.35 -10.43 -11.94
CA ARG A 189 11.69 -10.25 -10.52
C ARG A 189 13.20 -10.27 -10.28
N ARG A 190 13.64 -9.69 -9.14
CA ARG A 190 15.05 -9.75 -8.73
C ARG A 190 15.97 -9.22 -9.81
N ASN A 191 15.70 -8.00 -10.24
CA ASN A 191 16.53 -7.20 -11.14
C ASN A 191 16.80 -5.82 -10.49
N GLN A 192 17.22 -4.84 -11.28
CA GLN A 192 17.52 -3.49 -10.80
C GLN A 192 16.70 -2.45 -11.57
N LEU A 193 15.48 -2.84 -11.99
CA LEU A 193 14.61 -1.98 -12.79
C LEU A 193 14.08 -0.82 -11.93
N SER A 194 14.32 0.41 -12.36
CA SER A 194 13.71 1.61 -11.77
C SER A 194 12.45 2.05 -12.51
N VAL A 195 12.28 1.63 -13.75
CA VAL A 195 11.09 1.89 -14.59
C VAL A 195 10.73 0.62 -15.36
N LEU A 196 9.43 0.36 -15.48
CA LEU A 196 8.89 -0.71 -16.34
C LEU A 196 7.62 -0.19 -17.01
N ASP A 197 7.68 0.00 -18.33
CA ASP A 197 6.54 0.41 -19.16
C ASP A 197 5.88 -0.83 -19.77
N VAL A 198 4.68 -1.16 -19.31
CA VAL A 198 3.85 -2.28 -19.80
C VAL A 198 2.67 -1.81 -20.67
N SER A 199 2.62 -0.52 -21.03
CA SER A 199 1.48 0.12 -21.70
C SER A 199 1.18 -0.45 -23.09
N LYS A 200 2.17 -1.07 -23.76
CA LYS A 200 2.02 -1.70 -25.08
C LYS A 200 1.67 -3.19 -25.00
N ASN A 201 1.86 -3.80 -23.83
CA ASN A 201 1.66 -5.24 -23.63
C ASN A 201 0.24 -5.52 -23.11
N THR A 202 -0.75 -5.09 -23.88
CA THR A 202 -2.18 -5.12 -23.48
C THR A 202 -2.75 -6.53 -23.32
N MET A 203 -2.03 -7.55 -23.79
CA MET A 203 -2.39 -8.97 -23.66
C MET A 203 -1.87 -9.62 -22.37
N LEU A 204 -1.18 -8.87 -21.50
CA LEU A 204 -0.62 -9.42 -20.26
C LEU A 204 -1.72 -10.01 -19.37
N ILE A 205 -1.53 -11.27 -19.00
CA ILE A 205 -2.34 -12.07 -18.07
C ILE A 205 -1.64 -12.15 -16.72
N GLU A 206 -0.31 -12.32 -16.73
CA GLU A 206 0.55 -12.34 -15.54
C GLU A 206 1.68 -11.34 -15.67
N LEU A 207 1.83 -10.49 -14.65
CA LEU A 207 2.98 -9.62 -14.47
C LEU A 207 3.62 -9.88 -13.11
N SER A 208 4.89 -10.30 -13.13
CA SER A 208 5.69 -10.49 -11.92
C SER A 208 6.98 -9.67 -12.01
N CYS A 209 7.00 -8.52 -11.31
CA CYS A 209 8.09 -7.54 -11.30
C CYS A 209 8.59 -7.23 -9.88
N GLY A 210 8.39 -8.14 -8.93
CA GLY A 210 8.82 -7.97 -7.55
C GLY A 210 10.34 -7.90 -7.37
N GLU A 211 10.79 -7.38 -6.22
CA GLU A 211 12.22 -7.23 -5.88
C GLU A 211 13.00 -6.47 -6.98
N ASN A 212 12.51 -5.25 -7.29
CA ASN A 212 13.13 -4.27 -8.16
C ASN A 212 13.24 -2.90 -7.46
N GLN A 213 13.38 -1.81 -8.18
CA GLN A 213 13.52 -0.46 -7.64
C GLN A 213 12.43 0.48 -8.20
N LEU A 214 11.26 -0.08 -8.55
CA LEU A 214 10.16 0.67 -9.14
C LEU A 214 9.56 1.64 -8.12
N ASP A 215 9.48 2.92 -8.45
CA ASP A 215 8.76 3.94 -7.69
C ASP A 215 7.32 4.13 -8.19
N THR A 216 7.04 3.74 -9.43
CA THR A 216 5.73 3.77 -10.07
C THR A 216 5.50 2.53 -10.93
N LEU A 217 4.24 2.12 -11.06
CA LEU A 217 3.81 1.04 -11.97
C LEU A 217 2.42 1.35 -12.50
N ASP A 218 2.29 1.59 -13.80
CA ASP A 218 1.00 1.80 -14.46
C ASP A 218 0.56 0.54 -15.20
N VAL A 219 -0.48 -0.11 -14.67
CA VAL A 219 -1.12 -1.31 -15.26
C VAL A 219 -2.48 -1.00 -15.89
N SER A 220 -2.83 0.27 -16.06
CA SER A 220 -4.15 0.71 -16.54
C SER A 220 -4.51 0.23 -17.95
N LYS A 221 -3.53 -0.20 -18.75
CA LYS A 221 -3.72 -0.74 -20.10
C LYS A 221 -3.80 -2.27 -20.15
N ASN A 222 -3.46 -2.94 -19.07
CA ASN A 222 -3.36 -4.41 -19.01
C ASN A 222 -4.67 -5.01 -18.48
N LEU A 223 -5.76 -4.83 -19.22
CA LEU A 223 -7.12 -5.17 -18.79
C LEU A 223 -7.35 -6.69 -18.61
N ALA A 224 -6.52 -7.53 -19.25
CA ALA A 224 -6.57 -8.98 -19.14
C ALA A 224 -5.80 -9.54 -17.92
N LEU A 225 -5.19 -8.65 -17.10
CA LEU A 225 -4.33 -9.06 -16.01
C LEU A 225 -5.12 -9.78 -14.92
N THR A 226 -4.76 -11.04 -14.67
CA THR A 226 -5.34 -11.90 -13.62
C THR A 226 -4.41 -12.05 -12.42
N GLN A 227 -3.10 -11.87 -12.62
CA GLN A 227 -2.08 -12.00 -11.58
C GLN A 227 -1.09 -10.84 -11.66
N LEU A 228 -0.99 -10.09 -10.57
CA LEU A 228 -0.02 -9.01 -10.41
C LEU A 228 0.81 -9.26 -9.16
N SER A 229 2.13 -9.35 -9.34
CA SER A 229 3.11 -9.46 -8.26
C SER A 229 4.17 -8.38 -8.42
N CYS A 230 4.10 -7.34 -7.57
CA CYS A 230 5.00 -6.19 -7.57
C CYS A 230 5.63 -5.93 -6.18
N TYR A 231 5.74 -7.00 -5.36
CA TYR A 231 6.30 -6.91 -4.02
C TYR A 231 7.77 -6.46 -4.00
N GLY A 232 8.24 -5.91 -2.87
CA GLY A 232 9.65 -5.56 -2.72
C GLY A 232 10.09 -4.46 -3.69
N ASN A 233 9.30 -3.40 -3.84
CA ASN A 233 9.60 -2.21 -4.64
C ASN A 233 9.50 -0.94 -3.78
N GLN A 234 9.39 0.23 -4.39
CA GLN A 234 9.32 1.53 -3.72
C GLN A 234 8.00 2.25 -4.04
N LEU A 235 6.94 1.48 -4.37
CA LEU A 235 5.66 2.04 -4.79
C LEU A 235 4.98 2.79 -3.63
N ALA A 236 4.74 4.09 -3.82
CA ALA A 236 3.95 4.89 -2.89
C ALA A 236 2.44 4.81 -3.18
N THR A 237 2.07 4.45 -4.41
CA THR A 237 0.69 4.27 -4.88
C THR A 237 0.63 3.12 -5.87
N LEU A 238 -0.52 2.43 -5.91
CA LEU A 238 -0.81 1.39 -6.90
C LEU A 238 -2.28 1.49 -7.28
N ASP A 239 -2.57 1.77 -8.54
CA ASP A 239 -3.94 1.81 -9.09
C ASP A 239 -4.22 0.53 -9.88
N VAL A 240 -5.11 -0.30 -9.35
CA VAL A 240 -5.59 -1.54 -9.98
C VAL A 240 -7.05 -1.47 -10.42
N SER A 241 -7.65 -0.27 -10.42
CA SER A 241 -9.07 -0.06 -10.73
C SER A 241 -9.49 -0.51 -12.14
N LYS A 242 -8.54 -0.65 -13.06
CA LYS A 242 -8.80 -1.13 -14.43
C LYS A 242 -8.62 -2.63 -14.60
N ASN A 243 -8.08 -3.31 -13.60
CA ASN A 243 -7.72 -4.73 -13.67
C ASN A 243 -8.78 -5.61 -12.98
N SER A 244 -10.03 -5.49 -13.41
CA SER A 244 -11.18 -6.16 -12.78
C SER A 244 -11.12 -7.70 -12.82
N ALA A 245 -10.25 -8.28 -13.67
CA ALA A 245 -10.02 -9.71 -13.76
C ALA A 245 -8.99 -10.24 -12.74
N LEU A 246 -8.40 -9.35 -11.90
CA LEU A 246 -7.39 -9.77 -10.92
C LEU A 246 -7.96 -10.79 -9.93
N THR A 247 -7.24 -11.91 -9.81
CA THR A 247 -7.49 -12.96 -8.84
C THR A 247 -6.37 -13.04 -7.80
N TYR A 248 -5.15 -12.58 -8.12
CA TYR A 248 -3.98 -12.55 -7.26
C TYR A 248 -3.34 -11.17 -7.30
N LEU A 249 -3.22 -10.53 -6.14
CA LEU A 249 -2.49 -9.28 -5.96
C LEU A 249 -1.47 -9.43 -4.84
N ILE A 250 -0.19 -9.34 -5.17
CA ILE A 250 0.94 -9.42 -4.25
C ILE A 250 1.72 -8.11 -4.35
N CYS A 251 1.49 -7.19 -3.40
CA CYS A 251 2.07 -5.85 -3.38
C CYS A 251 2.72 -5.50 -2.02
N ASN A 252 3.09 -6.53 -1.26
CA ASN A 252 3.79 -6.39 0.02
C ASN A 252 5.17 -5.75 -0.14
N GLU A 253 5.76 -5.29 0.99
CA GLU A 253 7.09 -4.68 1.00
C GLU A 253 7.20 -3.51 0.02
N ASN A 254 6.28 -2.55 0.14
CA ASN A 254 6.24 -1.30 -0.59
C ASN A 254 6.03 -0.11 0.37
N GLN A 255 5.67 1.05 -0.15
CA GLN A 255 5.43 2.27 0.65
C GLN A 255 3.97 2.75 0.52
N LEU A 256 3.03 1.82 0.24
CA LEU A 256 1.63 2.14 0.01
C LEU A 256 0.99 2.71 1.29
N THR A 257 0.42 3.90 1.19
CA THR A 257 -0.38 4.50 2.27
C THR A 257 -1.87 4.24 2.12
N THR A 258 -2.30 3.92 0.91
CA THR A 258 -3.68 3.53 0.55
C THR A 258 -3.65 2.42 -0.49
N LEU A 259 -4.64 1.55 -0.48
CA LEU A 259 -4.87 0.52 -1.49
C LEU A 259 -6.37 0.36 -1.69
N ASP A 260 -6.86 0.68 -2.89
CA ASP A 260 -8.25 0.48 -3.27
C ASP A 260 -8.36 -0.76 -4.18
N VAL A 261 -9.06 -1.78 -3.69
CA VAL A 261 -9.34 -3.04 -4.41
C VAL A 261 -10.83 -3.21 -4.70
N SER A 262 -11.63 -2.16 -4.58
CA SER A 262 -13.08 -2.21 -4.76
C SER A 262 -13.52 -2.63 -6.17
N GLU A 263 -12.69 -2.36 -7.19
CA GLU A 263 -12.92 -2.72 -8.59
C GLU A 263 -12.36 -4.12 -8.96
N ASN A 264 -11.90 -4.91 -7.97
CA ASN A 264 -11.31 -6.24 -8.20
C ASN A 264 -12.15 -7.35 -7.51
N PRO A 265 -13.42 -7.55 -7.89
CA PRO A 265 -14.33 -8.46 -7.16
C PRO A 265 -13.95 -9.94 -7.25
N SER A 266 -13.10 -10.31 -8.22
CA SER A 266 -12.61 -11.68 -8.43
C SER A 266 -11.38 -12.04 -7.57
N LEU A 267 -10.91 -11.09 -6.73
CA LEU A 267 -9.68 -11.26 -5.95
C LEU A 267 -9.86 -12.39 -4.94
N LYS A 268 -8.92 -13.35 -4.97
CA LYS A 268 -8.86 -14.52 -4.09
C LYS A 268 -7.72 -14.43 -3.09
N ILE A 269 -6.58 -13.91 -3.52
CA ILE A 269 -5.39 -13.74 -2.69
C ILE A 269 -4.97 -12.27 -2.72
N LEU A 270 -4.89 -11.66 -1.54
CA LEU A 270 -4.35 -10.32 -1.35
C LEU A 270 -3.23 -10.38 -0.31
N ARG A 271 -2.00 -10.07 -0.74
CA ARG A 271 -0.84 -9.89 0.13
C ARG A 271 -0.34 -8.46 0.02
N CYS A 272 -0.58 -7.68 1.07
CA CYS A 272 -0.20 -6.27 1.16
C CYS A 272 0.57 -5.95 2.46
N TYR A 273 1.19 -6.96 3.05
CA TYR A 273 1.96 -6.80 4.29
C TYR A 273 3.18 -5.90 4.10
N GLN A 274 3.72 -5.36 5.20
CA GLN A 274 4.87 -4.44 5.18
C GLN A 274 4.65 -3.25 4.23
N ASN A 275 3.57 -2.50 4.51
CA ASN A 275 3.23 -1.24 3.89
C ASN A 275 2.89 -0.19 4.97
N GLN A 276 2.23 0.90 4.60
CA GLN A 276 1.84 1.97 5.52
C GLN A 276 0.32 2.22 5.49
N LEU A 277 -0.47 1.14 5.25
CA LEU A 277 -1.92 1.23 5.11
C LEU A 277 -2.56 1.55 6.47
N SER A 278 -3.29 2.65 6.55
CA SER A 278 -4.07 3.02 7.73
C SER A 278 -5.51 2.49 7.70
N ALA A 279 -6.00 2.12 6.51
CA ALA A 279 -7.29 1.51 6.28
C ALA A 279 -7.21 0.55 5.08
N LEU A 280 -8.04 -0.50 5.11
CA LEU A 280 -8.19 -1.45 4.02
C LEU A 280 -9.65 -1.90 3.97
N ASP A 281 -10.34 -1.60 2.87
CA ASP A 281 -11.71 -2.05 2.61
C ASP A 281 -11.70 -3.23 1.63
N VAL A 282 -12.06 -4.41 2.13
CA VAL A 282 -12.18 -5.65 1.34
C VAL A 282 -13.64 -6.09 1.15
N SER A 283 -14.59 -5.22 1.44
CA SER A 283 -16.04 -5.53 1.39
C SER A 283 -16.55 -5.92 0.00
N LYS A 284 -15.84 -5.54 -1.08
CA LYS A 284 -16.16 -5.92 -2.45
C LYS A 284 -15.48 -7.21 -2.91
N ASN A 285 -14.46 -7.66 -2.19
CA ASN A 285 -13.66 -8.83 -2.54
C ASN A 285 -14.23 -10.09 -1.86
N THR A 286 -15.47 -10.41 -2.17
CA THR A 286 -16.24 -11.48 -1.50
C THR A 286 -15.72 -12.89 -1.82
N MET A 287 -14.82 -13.03 -2.80
CA MET A 287 -14.16 -14.28 -3.16
C MET A 287 -12.79 -14.46 -2.50
N LEU A 288 -12.41 -13.54 -1.59
CA LEU A 288 -11.12 -13.57 -0.94
C LEU A 288 -11.02 -14.78 -0.01
N THR A 289 -10.03 -15.65 -0.25
CA THR A 289 -9.71 -16.83 0.54
C THR A 289 -8.47 -16.63 1.41
N GLU A 290 -7.53 -15.77 1.00
CA GLU A 290 -6.33 -15.42 1.73
C GLU A 290 -6.16 -13.89 1.80
N LEU A 291 -5.97 -13.37 3.01
CA LEU A 291 -5.61 -11.97 3.26
C LEU A 291 -4.39 -11.92 4.16
N ASN A 292 -3.29 -11.36 3.65
CA ASN A 292 -2.15 -11.01 4.47
C ASN A 292 -1.94 -9.48 4.45
N CYS A 293 -2.22 -8.84 5.58
CA CYS A 293 -2.05 -7.40 5.82
C CYS A 293 -1.16 -7.11 7.03
N ASP A 294 -0.26 -8.04 7.40
CA ASP A 294 0.71 -7.86 8.47
C ASP A 294 1.53 -6.58 8.33
N ASP A 295 2.07 -6.07 9.43
CA ASP A 295 3.00 -4.94 9.44
C ASP A 295 2.48 -3.72 8.65
N ASN A 296 1.27 -3.25 9.04
CA ASN A 296 0.62 -2.04 8.55
C ASN A 296 0.19 -1.15 9.72
N GLN A 297 -0.71 -0.19 9.48
CA GLN A 297 -1.22 0.75 10.48
C GLN A 297 -2.75 0.67 10.61
N LEU A 298 -3.34 -0.50 10.31
CA LEU A 298 -4.78 -0.69 10.31
C LEU A 298 -5.35 -0.57 11.72
N THR A 299 -6.34 0.29 11.90
CA THR A 299 -7.05 0.46 13.17
C THR A 299 -8.32 -0.36 13.26
N MET A 300 -8.85 -0.80 12.12
CA MET A 300 -10.01 -1.67 12.00
C MET A 300 -9.90 -2.54 10.75
N LEU A 301 -10.56 -3.70 10.77
CA LEU A 301 -10.69 -4.60 9.63
C LEU A 301 -12.09 -5.23 9.67
N ASP A 302 -12.95 -4.90 8.69
CA ASP A 302 -14.28 -5.46 8.56
C ASP A 302 -14.28 -6.63 7.56
N LEU A 303 -14.52 -7.83 8.05
CA LEU A 303 -14.56 -9.07 7.30
C LEU A 303 -15.99 -9.61 7.10
N SER A 304 -17.01 -8.83 7.42
CA SER A 304 -18.42 -9.26 7.37
C SER A 304 -18.90 -9.74 6.01
N LYS A 305 -18.20 -9.38 4.93
CA LYS A 305 -18.50 -9.77 3.54
C LYS A 305 -17.58 -10.87 2.99
N ASN A 306 -16.52 -11.21 3.69
CA ASN A 306 -15.51 -12.17 3.24
C ASN A 306 -15.79 -13.57 3.80
N THR A 307 -16.96 -14.11 3.44
CA THR A 307 -17.51 -15.33 4.08
C THR A 307 -16.73 -16.61 3.72
N VAL A 308 -15.88 -16.56 2.68
CA VAL A 308 -15.05 -17.67 2.24
C VAL A 308 -13.57 -17.48 2.60
N LEU A 309 -13.26 -16.48 3.47
CA LEU A 309 -11.90 -16.23 3.91
C LEU A 309 -11.44 -17.35 4.85
N GLU A 310 -10.38 -18.04 4.45
CA GLU A 310 -9.79 -19.21 5.13
C GLU A 310 -8.52 -18.84 5.89
N GLU A 311 -7.69 -17.94 5.34
CA GLU A 311 -6.40 -17.56 5.91
C GLU A 311 -6.34 -16.04 6.12
N LEU A 312 -6.07 -15.62 7.36
CA LEU A 312 -5.91 -14.22 7.74
C LEU A 312 -4.64 -14.00 8.54
N TYR A 313 -3.78 -13.12 8.06
CA TYR A 313 -2.60 -12.61 8.73
C TYR A 313 -2.76 -11.10 8.89
N CYS A 314 -2.91 -10.63 10.15
CA CYS A 314 -3.07 -9.22 10.49
C CYS A 314 -2.25 -8.82 11.73
N ASN A 315 -1.08 -9.43 11.87
CA ASN A 315 -0.12 -9.12 12.93
C ASN A 315 0.43 -7.70 12.79
N SER A 316 0.95 -7.15 13.88
CA SER A 316 1.71 -5.88 13.86
C SER A 316 0.92 -4.73 13.21
N ASN A 317 -0.33 -4.58 13.60
CA ASN A 317 -1.21 -3.47 13.22
C ASN A 317 -1.63 -2.66 14.47
N GLN A 318 -2.67 -1.87 14.33
CA GLN A 318 -3.25 -1.07 15.41
C GLN A 318 -4.71 -1.49 15.69
N LEU A 319 -5.05 -2.76 15.44
CA LEU A 319 -6.39 -3.27 15.70
C LEU A 319 -6.67 -3.31 17.20
N THR A 320 -7.91 -2.98 17.58
CA THR A 320 -8.41 -3.11 18.95
C THR A 320 -9.41 -4.25 19.09
N SER A 321 -9.93 -4.73 17.98
CA SER A 321 -10.90 -5.84 17.92
C SER A 321 -10.81 -6.50 16.55
N LEU A 322 -11.34 -7.71 16.47
CA LEU A 322 -11.50 -8.44 15.22
C LEU A 322 -12.73 -9.33 15.35
N ASP A 323 -13.56 -9.39 14.31
CA ASP A 323 -14.71 -10.30 14.23
C ASP A 323 -14.58 -11.19 12.99
N ILE A 324 -14.39 -12.49 13.21
CA ILE A 324 -14.29 -13.52 12.18
C ILE A 324 -15.52 -14.41 12.12
N SER A 325 -16.61 -14.05 12.80
CA SER A 325 -17.82 -14.90 12.90
C SER A 325 -18.42 -15.24 11.54
N SER A 326 -18.28 -14.36 10.57
CA SER A 326 -18.82 -14.52 9.20
C SER A 326 -17.91 -15.26 8.25
N THR A 327 -16.63 -15.49 8.58
CA THR A 327 -15.62 -16.09 7.69
C THR A 327 -15.62 -17.61 7.75
N ASP A 328 -14.85 -18.27 6.89
CA ASP A 328 -14.59 -19.73 6.94
C ASP A 328 -13.14 -20.01 7.39
N MET A 329 -12.77 -19.42 8.54
CA MET A 329 -11.40 -19.28 9.02
C MET A 329 -10.78 -20.62 9.43
N ASP A 330 -9.71 -21.00 8.74
CA ASP A 330 -8.85 -22.14 9.06
C ASP A 330 -7.57 -21.69 9.78
N GLU A 331 -6.93 -20.60 9.28
CA GLU A 331 -5.70 -20.05 9.85
C GLU A 331 -5.86 -18.57 10.20
N LEU A 332 -5.63 -18.22 11.47
CA LEU A 332 -5.68 -16.85 11.96
C LEU A 332 -4.40 -16.49 12.69
N GLU A 333 -3.68 -15.51 12.18
CA GLU A 333 -2.61 -14.83 12.89
C GLU A 333 -2.97 -13.35 13.13
N CYS A 334 -3.13 -12.98 14.38
CA CYS A 334 -3.49 -11.63 14.81
C CYS A 334 -2.82 -11.33 16.14
N SER A 335 -1.55 -11.03 16.11
CA SER A 335 -0.71 -10.74 17.27
C SER A 335 -0.05 -9.36 17.13
N HIS A 336 0.54 -8.85 18.22
CA HIS A 336 1.29 -7.60 18.23
C HIS A 336 0.49 -6.38 17.72
N ASN A 337 -0.85 -6.41 17.87
CA ASN A 337 -1.69 -5.26 17.60
C ASN A 337 -1.61 -4.27 18.77
N VAL A 338 -1.12 -3.06 18.51
CA VAL A 338 -0.90 -2.03 19.52
C VAL A 338 -1.56 -0.73 19.08
N TYR A 339 -2.62 -0.35 19.78
CA TYR A 339 -3.34 0.90 19.54
C TYR A 339 -2.98 1.94 20.59
N GLN A 340 -2.76 3.19 20.17
CA GLN A 340 -2.44 4.27 21.10
C GLN A 340 -3.71 4.97 21.58
N ILE A 341 -3.86 5.09 22.90
CA ILE A 341 -4.92 5.87 23.55
C ILE A 341 -4.34 6.99 24.39
N ASN A 342 -5.13 8.05 24.56
CA ASN A 342 -4.77 9.18 25.39
C ASN A 342 -5.61 9.14 26.67
N ILE A 343 -4.96 9.08 27.81
CA ILE A 343 -5.60 9.06 29.13
C ILE A 343 -5.39 10.40 29.87
N GLY A 344 -6.39 10.79 30.65
CA GLY A 344 -6.32 12.00 31.48
C GLY A 344 -5.48 11.80 32.76
N SER A 345 -5.47 12.82 33.60
CA SER A 345 -4.80 12.77 34.90
C SER A 345 -5.41 11.74 35.86
N ASP A 346 -6.68 11.40 35.66
CA ASP A 346 -7.41 10.35 36.37
C ASP A 346 -7.12 8.94 35.84
N ARG A 347 -6.26 8.84 34.79
CA ARG A 347 -5.85 7.59 34.13
C ARG A 347 -7.02 6.78 33.55
N THR A 348 -8.12 7.43 33.20
CA THR A 348 -9.28 6.77 32.61
C THR A 348 -9.35 6.94 31.09
N PHE A 349 -10.01 5.98 30.44
CA PHE A 349 -10.32 6.02 29.01
C PHE A 349 -11.69 5.38 28.73
N ASP A 350 -12.49 6.03 27.91
CA ASP A 350 -13.79 5.47 27.47
C ASP A 350 -13.59 4.55 26.26
N LEU A 351 -13.68 3.25 26.48
CA LEU A 351 -13.53 2.19 25.48
C LEU A 351 -14.58 2.27 24.37
N SER A 352 -15.73 2.93 24.60
CA SER A 352 -16.76 3.10 23.57
C SER A 352 -16.30 4.04 22.44
N THR A 353 -15.19 4.76 22.63
CA THR A 353 -14.59 5.63 21.61
C THR A 353 -13.65 4.90 20.66
N LEU A 354 -13.33 3.63 20.94
CA LEU A 354 -12.48 2.83 20.05
C LEU A 354 -13.21 2.54 18.74
N SER A 355 -12.44 2.48 17.65
CA SER A 355 -12.93 2.17 16.31
C SER A 355 -13.28 0.68 16.14
N GLY A 356 -13.94 0.31 15.03
CA GLY A 356 -14.13 -1.08 14.65
C GLY A 356 -15.26 -1.82 15.42
N ASN A 357 -16.28 -1.10 15.91
CA ASN A 357 -17.37 -1.70 16.68
C ASN A 357 -16.87 -2.47 17.92
N PHE A 358 -15.89 -1.90 18.61
CA PHE A 358 -15.32 -2.49 19.81
C PHE A 358 -16.42 -2.81 20.83
N ASP A 359 -16.49 -4.06 21.26
CA ASP A 359 -17.47 -4.54 22.23
C ASP A 359 -16.77 -4.99 23.52
N VAL A 360 -16.88 -4.21 24.58
CA VAL A 360 -16.28 -4.50 25.87
C VAL A 360 -16.73 -5.85 26.44
N SER A 361 -17.93 -6.32 26.11
CA SER A 361 -18.45 -7.61 26.60
C SER A 361 -17.69 -8.81 26.01
N LYS A 362 -16.99 -8.63 24.89
CA LYS A 362 -16.11 -9.63 24.26
C LYS A 362 -14.68 -9.62 24.85
N THR A 363 -14.39 -8.73 25.81
CA THR A 363 -13.06 -8.61 26.42
C THR A 363 -12.93 -9.42 27.70
N SER A 364 -11.73 -9.92 27.98
CA SER A 364 -11.37 -10.64 29.19
C SER A 364 -9.88 -10.51 29.50
N ASN A 365 -9.45 -11.01 30.65
CA ASN A 365 -8.06 -11.12 31.05
C ASN A 365 -7.29 -9.77 30.95
N TRP A 366 -7.94 -8.69 31.41
CA TRP A 366 -7.30 -7.38 31.46
C TRP A 366 -6.08 -7.40 32.40
N ASN A 367 -4.97 -6.85 31.92
CA ASN A 367 -3.70 -6.65 32.63
C ASN A 367 -3.20 -5.23 32.41
N GLY A 368 -2.76 -4.55 33.46
CA GLY A 368 -2.34 -3.14 33.43
C GLY A 368 -3.50 -2.15 33.55
N GLY A 369 -4.70 -2.64 33.95
CA GLY A 369 -5.85 -1.81 34.22
C GLY A 369 -7.09 -2.62 34.55
N THR A 370 -8.13 -1.91 35.01
CA THR A 370 -9.44 -2.48 35.35
C THR A 370 -10.53 -1.82 34.52
N VAL A 371 -11.59 -2.58 34.17
CA VAL A 371 -12.71 -2.09 33.37
C VAL A 371 -13.99 -2.16 34.16
N SER A 372 -14.75 -1.05 34.16
CA SER A 372 -16.09 -0.94 34.74
C SER A 372 -17.03 -0.28 33.74
N GLY A 373 -18.01 -1.05 33.24
CA GLY A 373 -18.78 -0.63 32.07
C GLY A 373 -17.86 -0.43 30.87
N ASN A 374 -17.89 0.75 30.27
CA ASN A 374 -17.00 1.11 29.16
C ASN A 374 -15.74 1.89 29.62
N ILE A 375 -15.54 2.08 30.90
CA ILE A 375 -14.42 2.88 31.41
C ILE A 375 -13.28 1.94 31.80
N LEU A 376 -12.14 2.08 31.12
CA LEU A 376 -10.85 1.54 31.51
C LEU A 376 -10.19 2.49 32.50
N THR A 377 -9.71 1.97 33.62
CA THR A 377 -8.81 2.69 34.54
C THR A 377 -7.45 1.99 34.48
N VAL A 378 -6.44 2.69 33.98
CA VAL A 378 -5.09 2.16 33.79
C VAL A 378 -4.32 2.22 35.12
N ASP A 379 -3.60 1.14 35.48
CA ASP A 379 -2.81 1.04 36.71
C ASP A 379 -1.66 2.08 36.74
N ASN A 380 -1.29 2.52 37.92
CA ASN A 380 -0.33 3.61 38.10
C ASN A 380 1.10 3.29 37.65
N ASP A 381 1.46 2.04 37.62
CA ASP A 381 2.82 1.53 37.36
C ASP A 381 3.04 1.06 35.93
N THR A 382 2.05 1.23 35.07
CA THR A 382 2.13 0.83 33.65
C THR A 382 1.63 1.92 32.71
N ASP A 383 2.10 1.87 31.47
CA ASP A 383 1.64 2.67 30.34
C ASP A 383 0.94 1.81 29.27
N THR A 384 0.60 0.56 29.63
CA THR A 384 -0.06 -0.38 28.72
C THR A 384 -1.23 -1.07 29.43
N ALA A 385 -2.30 -1.29 28.69
CA ALA A 385 -3.39 -2.17 29.08
C ALA A 385 -3.56 -3.26 28.02
N ILE A 386 -3.47 -4.51 28.45
CA ILE A 386 -3.52 -5.69 27.58
C ILE A 386 -4.78 -6.45 27.90
N TYR A 387 -5.46 -6.94 26.88
CA TYR A 387 -6.68 -7.73 27.05
C TYR A 387 -6.80 -8.82 25.99
N THR A 388 -7.59 -9.82 26.30
CA THR A 388 -8.02 -10.86 25.38
C THR A 388 -9.39 -10.50 24.81
N TYR A 389 -9.55 -10.56 23.49
CA TYR A 389 -10.80 -10.31 22.78
C TYR A 389 -11.32 -11.61 22.15
N ASP A 390 -12.62 -11.88 22.29
CA ASP A 390 -13.30 -12.97 21.62
C ASP A 390 -13.62 -12.56 20.17
N CYS A 391 -12.86 -13.12 19.23
CA CYS A 391 -13.00 -12.83 17.81
C CYS A 391 -14.14 -13.64 17.14
N GLY A 392 -14.85 -14.48 17.88
CA GLY A 392 -15.81 -15.44 17.34
C GLY A 392 -15.17 -16.79 17.00
N LYS A 393 -16.00 -17.81 16.69
CA LYS A 393 -15.56 -19.17 16.31
C LYS A 393 -14.61 -19.82 17.34
N ASN A 394 -14.75 -19.50 18.63
CA ASN A 394 -13.88 -19.92 19.73
C ASN A 394 -12.41 -19.46 19.57
N GLN A 395 -12.16 -18.43 18.78
CA GLN A 395 -10.85 -17.82 18.63
C GLN A 395 -10.73 -16.59 19.53
N GLN A 396 -9.66 -16.56 20.30
CA GLN A 396 -9.33 -15.43 21.17
C GLN A 396 -7.97 -14.85 20.76
N ARG A 397 -7.85 -13.51 20.74
CA ARG A 397 -6.61 -12.82 20.43
C ARG A 397 -6.31 -11.73 21.45
N THR A 398 -5.06 -11.48 21.64
CA THR A 398 -4.58 -10.46 22.59
C THR A 398 -4.31 -9.16 21.88
N PHE A 399 -4.85 -8.08 22.43
CA PHE A 399 -4.65 -6.71 21.94
C PHE A 399 -4.04 -5.85 23.04
N THR A 400 -3.34 -4.80 22.64
CA THR A 400 -2.63 -3.90 23.55
C THR A 400 -3.06 -2.46 23.30
N LEU A 401 -3.45 -1.77 24.37
CA LEU A 401 -3.61 -0.32 24.38
C LEU A 401 -2.35 0.31 24.97
N LYS A 402 -1.63 1.09 24.19
CA LYS A 402 -0.51 1.92 24.67
C LYS A 402 -1.04 3.24 25.16
N CYS A 403 -0.87 3.52 26.44
CA CYS A 403 -1.47 4.67 27.11
C CYS A 403 -0.51 5.86 27.12
N ASN A 404 -0.86 6.91 26.41
CA ASN A 404 -0.18 8.19 26.48
C ASN A 404 -0.88 9.08 27.50
N GLN A 405 -0.23 9.37 28.60
CA GLN A 405 -0.73 10.34 29.56
C GLN A 405 -0.22 11.72 29.20
N TYR A 406 -1.15 12.62 28.84
CA TYR A 406 -0.80 14.01 28.62
C TYR A 406 -0.65 14.77 29.93
N ALA A 407 0.19 15.80 29.89
CA ALA A 407 0.29 16.78 30.96
C ALA A 407 -1.06 17.47 31.20
N ASP A 408 -1.30 17.88 32.44
CA ASP A 408 -2.51 18.63 32.81
C ASP A 408 -2.34 20.11 32.45
N TYR A 409 -3.16 20.58 31.50
CA TYR A 409 -3.19 21.97 31.03
C TYR A 409 -4.20 22.84 31.77
N SER A 410 -4.87 22.35 32.80
CA SER A 410 -5.93 23.11 33.52
C SER A 410 -5.46 24.49 34.01
N LYS A 411 -4.22 24.57 34.49
CA LYS A 411 -3.62 25.84 34.92
C LYS A 411 -3.35 26.79 33.74
N VAL A 412 -2.88 26.24 32.62
CA VAL A 412 -2.65 27.01 31.38
C VAL A 412 -3.96 27.57 30.87
N ASP A 413 -4.99 26.73 30.81
CA ASP A 413 -6.33 27.14 30.33
C ASP A 413 -6.95 28.19 31.24
N ALA A 414 -6.79 28.06 32.55
CA ALA A 414 -7.22 29.06 33.51
C ALA A 414 -6.46 30.39 33.33
N ALA A 415 -5.15 30.35 33.11
CA ALA A 415 -4.33 31.54 32.88
C ALA A 415 -4.71 32.25 31.55
N ILE A 416 -4.94 31.46 30.47
CA ILE A 416 -5.42 31.99 29.18
C ILE A 416 -6.81 32.62 29.34
N ALA A 417 -7.71 31.96 30.08
CA ALA A 417 -9.05 32.53 30.34
C ALA A 417 -8.97 33.87 31.10
N LYS A 418 -8.08 33.97 32.11
CA LYS A 418 -7.80 35.23 32.79
C LYS A 418 -7.29 36.30 31.82
N ALA A 419 -6.30 35.96 30.97
CA ALA A 419 -5.76 36.89 29.97
C ALA A 419 -6.83 37.40 29.01
N ASN A 420 -7.69 36.49 28.51
CA ASN A 420 -8.76 36.83 27.56
C ASN A 420 -9.91 37.64 28.17
N ALA A 421 -10.07 37.60 29.49
CA ALA A 421 -11.07 38.38 30.20
C ALA A 421 -10.62 39.87 30.41
N LEU A 422 -9.35 40.20 30.17
CA LEU A 422 -8.83 41.52 30.30
C LEU A 422 -9.10 42.37 29.04
N ASN A 423 -9.51 43.61 29.22
CA ASN A 423 -9.63 44.56 28.12
C ASN A 423 -8.24 45.16 27.80
N LYS A 424 -7.68 44.84 26.64
CA LYS A 424 -6.34 45.30 26.21
C LYS A 424 -6.20 46.83 26.22
N ASP A 425 -7.27 47.54 25.93
CA ASP A 425 -7.27 48.98 25.82
C ASP A 425 -7.06 49.70 27.16
N ASP A 426 -7.21 49.00 28.28
CA ASP A 426 -7.02 49.53 29.63
C ASP A 426 -5.54 49.59 30.05
N TYR A 427 -4.63 48.92 29.29
CA TYR A 427 -3.24 48.77 29.68
C TYR A 427 -2.28 49.51 28.74
N LYS A 428 -1.10 49.94 29.28
CA LYS A 428 -0.06 50.63 28.51
C LYS A 428 0.57 49.74 27.44
N ASP A 429 0.82 48.50 27.79
CA ASP A 429 1.36 47.46 26.87
C ASP A 429 0.79 46.10 27.26
N PHE A 430 0.18 45.42 26.31
CA PHE A 430 -0.40 44.07 26.46
C PHE A 430 0.41 42.99 25.72
N SER A 431 1.48 43.39 25.03
CA SER A 431 2.24 42.54 24.12
C SER A 431 2.89 41.32 24.80
N ALA A 432 3.35 41.48 26.06
CA ALA A 432 3.94 40.40 26.84
C ALA A 432 2.94 39.28 27.15
N VAL A 433 1.68 39.62 27.43
CA VAL A 433 0.61 38.64 27.68
C VAL A 433 0.29 37.90 26.39
N GLU A 434 0.15 38.63 25.27
CA GLU A 434 -0.10 37.99 23.97
C GLU A 434 1.05 37.06 23.55
N ALA A 435 2.30 37.44 23.81
CA ALA A 435 3.46 36.63 23.54
C ALA A 435 3.47 35.35 24.39
N ALA A 436 3.17 35.45 25.69
CA ALA A 436 3.12 34.30 26.59
C ALA A 436 2.00 33.30 26.17
N VAL A 437 0.82 33.81 25.79
CA VAL A 437 -0.29 33.00 25.33
C VAL A 437 0.06 32.29 24.01
N ARG A 438 0.72 32.97 23.06
CA ARG A 438 1.17 32.40 21.79
C ARG A 438 2.29 31.36 21.94
N ALA A 439 3.07 31.45 23.01
CA ALA A 439 4.16 30.51 23.30
C ALA A 439 3.70 29.15 23.88
N VAL A 440 2.40 29.00 24.17
CA VAL A 440 1.86 27.76 24.70
C VAL A 440 1.98 26.61 23.66
N VAL A 441 2.71 25.56 24.04
CA VAL A 441 2.83 24.31 23.26
C VAL A 441 1.92 23.28 23.89
N ARG A 442 0.98 22.73 23.08
CA ARG A 442 0.03 21.69 23.49
C ARG A 442 0.57 20.28 23.19
N GLY A 443 0.00 19.28 23.82
CA GLY A 443 0.30 17.87 23.53
C GLY A 443 1.56 17.32 24.23
N LYS A 444 2.09 17.99 25.24
CA LYS A 444 3.21 17.49 26.04
C LYS A 444 2.80 16.28 26.90
N ASN A 445 3.74 15.35 27.09
CA ASN A 445 3.54 14.20 27.97
C ASN A 445 3.55 14.63 29.45
N ILE A 446 2.97 13.79 30.33
CA ILE A 446 2.93 14.04 31.77
C ILE A 446 4.33 14.22 32.39
N THR A 447 5.35 13.60 31.84
CA THR A 447 6.76 13.79 32.27
C THR A 447 7.26 15.21 32.05
N GLU A 448 6.59 15.99 31.21
CA GLU A 448 6.87 17.40 30.89
C GLU A 448 5.92 18.36 31.65
N GLN A 449 5.22 17.89 32.70
CA GLN A 449 4.26 18.70 33.47
C GLN A 449 4.90 19.98 34.01
N THR A 450 6.16 19.92 34.42
CA THR A 450 6.89 21.11 34.94
C THR A 450 6.99 22.20 33.86
N GLU A 451 7.16 21.84 32.59
CA GLU A 451 7.20 22.81 31.48
C GLU A 451 5.81 23.40 31.22
N VAL A 452 4.77 22.57 31.32
CA VAL A 452 3.37 23.02 31.17
C VAL A 452 3.01 23.98 32.29
N ASP A 453 3.39 23.67 33.55
CA ASP A 453 3.18 24.59 34.69
C ASP A 453 3.98 25.89 34.52
N ALA A 454 5.16 25.83 33.92
CA ALA A 454 5.94 27.05 33.60
C ALA A 454 5.26 27.93 32.55
N MET A 455 4.56 27.34 31.56
CA MET A 455 3.76 28.13 30.59
C MET A 455 2.61 28.88 31.29
N ALA A 456 1.88 28.20 32.18
CA ALA A 456 0.83 28.82 32.96
C ALA A 456 1.37 29.99 33.78
N LYS A 457 2.50 29.76 34.47
CA LYS A 457 3.17 30.80 35.26
C LYS A 457 3.62 31.99 34.40
N ALA A 458 4.17 31.75 33.22
CA ALA A 458 4.61 32.81 32.31
C ALA A 458 3.44 33.74 31.92
N ILE A 459 2.25 33.19 31.68
CA ILE A 459 1.04 33.97 31.39
C ILE A 459 0.61 34.77 32.63
N GLU A 460 0.61 34.16 33.81
CA GLU A 460 0.23 34.83 35.07
C GLU A 460 1.22 35.92 35.44
N ASP A 461 2.51 35.69 35.26
CA ASP A 461 3.57 36.67 35.50
C ASP A 461 3.38 37.88 34.52
N ALA A 462 3.09 37.62 33.24
CA ALA A 462 2.83 38.68 32.26
C ALA A 462 1.57 39.47 32.58
N ILE A 463 0.51 38.82 33.04
CA ILE A 463 -0.71 39.50 33.51
C ILE A 463 -0.40 40.39 34.74
N SER A 464 0.39 39.86 35.67
CA SER A 464 0.73 40.57 36.92
C SER A 464 1.63 41.78 36.68
N ALA A 465 2.35 41.82 35.58
CA ALA A 465 3.22 42.93 35.16
C ALA A 465 2.49 44.02 34.40
N LEU A 466 1.20 43.85 34.11
CA LEU A 466 0.40 44.87 33.37
C LEU A 466 0.27 46.17 34.15
N LEU A 467 0.50 47.28 33.46
CA LEU A 467 0.30 48.63 33.98
C LEU A 467 -0.91 49.27 33.29
N TYR A 468 -1.86 49.77 34.08
CA TYR A 468 -2.99 50.52 33.54
C TYR A 468 -2.52 51.77 32.81
N LYS A 469 -3.23 52.19 31.79
CA LYS A 469 -3.10 53.51 31.19
C LYS A 469 -3.45 54.56 32.27
N ASP A 470 -2.72 55.67 32.27
CA ASP A 470 -3.03 56.79 33.17
C ASP A 470 -4.46 57.22 32.86
N ALA A 471 -5.27 57.45 33.91
CA ALA A 471 -6.62 57.92 33.73
C ALA A 471 -6.56 59.31 33.00
N ASP A 472 -7.30 59.44 31.91
CA ASP A 472 -7.42 60.71 31.21
C ASP A 472 -8.26 61.64 32.05
N HIS A 473 -7.57 62.42 32.89
CA HIS A 473 -8.21 63.44 33.77
C HIS A 473 -8.69 64.67 33.00
N THR A 474 -8.41 64.82 31.69
CA THR A 474 -8.75 65.95 30.87
C THR A 474 -10.26 66.27 30.83
N LYS A 475 -11.11 65.23 30.91
CA LYS A 475 -12.57 65.42 31.01
C LYS A 475 -13.03 65.81 32.40
N VAL A 476 -12.39 65.32 33.47
CA VAL A 476 -12.70 65.67 34.85
C VAL A 476 -12.26 67.10 35.13
N ASP A 477 -11.07 67.47 34.64
CA ASP A 477 -10.57 68.84 34.75
C ASP A 477 -11.44 69.85 33.95
N ALA A 478 -11.96 69.45 32.77
CA ALA A 478 -12.87 70.25 31.97
C ALA A 478 -14.25 70.45 32.64
N GLU A 479 -14.76 69.49 33.41
CA GLU A 479 -15.99 69.60 34.18
C GLU A 479 -15.79 70.36 35.50
N ILE A 480 -14.65 70.22 36.15
CA ILE A 480 -14.28 71.00 37.32
C ILE A 480 -14.15 72.48 36.94
N VAL A 481 -13.55 72.78 35.79
CA VAL A 481 -13.49 74.16 35.27
C VAL A 481 -14.90 74.73 34.95
N LYS A 482 -15.83 73.91 34.45
CA LYS A 482 -17.23 74.30 34.23
C LYS A 482 -18.02 74.52 35.55
N ALA A 483 -17.71 73.70 36.57
CA ALA A 483 -18.34 73.81 37.87
C ALA A 483 -17.89 75.11 38.63
N ASN A 484 -16.62 75.51 38.49
CA ASN A 484 -16.07 76.69 39.12
C ASN A 484 -16.47 78.03 38.46
N VAL A 485 -17.12 77.99 37.30
CA VAL A 485 -17.63 79.24 36.62
C VAL A 485 -19.09 79.53 37.00
N SER A 486 -19.75 78.72 37.85
CA SER A 486 -21.15 78.93 38.26
C SER A 486 -21.36 79.27 39.76
N GLU A 487 -20.31 79.60 40.53
CA GLU A 487 -20.44 80.07 41.90
C GLU A 487 -20.33 81.57 41.95
N ASP A 488 -21.39 82.25 41.55
CA ASP A 488 -21.75 83.53 42.11
C ASP A 488 -23.28 83.56 42.22
N ALA A 489 -23.76 83.28 43.41
CA ALA A 489 -24.93 83.86 44.09
C ALA A 489 -25.60 82.90 45.12
N ILE A 490 -25.58 83.37 46.38
CA ILE A 490 -26.62 83.22 47.38
C ILE A 490 -26.44 82.21 48.52
N THR A 491 -25.89 82.71 49.65
CA THR A 491 -26.31 82.68 51.07
C THR A 491 -26.89 81.42 51.69
N ALA A 492 -26.23 81.06 52.82
CA ALA A 492 -26.65 80.13 53.89
C ALA A 492 -27.91 80.66 54.65
N PRO A 493 -28.49 80.05 55.72
CA PRO A 493 -27.95 78.90 56.53
C PRO A 493 -29.05 77.96 57.09
N GLU A 494 -28.54 77.01 57.88
CA GLU A 494 -29.10 76.41 59.11
C GLU A 494 -29.68 75.01 59.18
N LYS A 495 -28.99 74.22 60.04
CA LYS A 495 -29.39 73.30 61.14
C LYS A 495 -29.68 71.82 60.88
N LYS A 496 -28.79 71.08 61.55
CA LYS A 496 -28.97 69.72 62.12
C LYS A 496 -30.19 69.63 63.08
N PRO A 497 -30.72 68.45 63.55
CA PRO A 497 -30.01 67.14 63.74
C PRO A 497 -30.87 65.82 63.67
N ALA A 498 -30.19 64.75 63.82
CA ALA A 498 -30.45 63.56 64.64
C ALA A 498 -31.29 62.34 64.12
N ASN A 499 -30.59 61.19 64.14
CA ASN A 499 -30.99 59.87 64.67
C ASN A 499 -32.26 59.17 64.18
N THR A 500 -32.07 57.98 63.62
CA THR A 500 -32.36 56.71 64.29
C THR A 500 -32.24 55.47 63.33
N LYS A 501 -31.62 54.46 63.82
CA LYS A 501 -31.70 53.04 63.37
C LYS A 501 -32.93 52.39 63.98
N PRO A 502 -33.39 51.17 63.70
CA PRO A 502 -33.07 50.12 62.70
C PRO A 502 -34.34 49.47 62.09
N GLY A 503 -34.17 48.56 61.19
CA GLY A 503 -35.24 47.67 60.77
C GLY A 503 -34.84 46.68 59.67
N THR A 504 -34.73 45.46 60.07
CA THR A 504 -34.60 44.20 59.32
C THR A 504 -35.71 43.94 58.31
N SER A 505 -35.41 43.44 57.13
CA SER A 505 -36.18 42.33 56.55
C SER A 505 -35.52 41.74 55.29
N ASP A 506 -35.35 40.46 55.33
CA ASP A 506 -35.07 39.55 54.22
C ASP A 506 -35.94 39.81 52.99
N LYS A 507 -35.32 39.72 51.81
CA LYS A 507 -35.96 39.04 50.66
C LYS A 507 -34.88 38.60 49.66
N SER A 508 -34.78 37.25 49.57
CA SER A 508 -34.16 36.51 48.46
C SER A 508 -34.69 37.00 47.10
N LEU A 509 -33.81 37.19 46.14
CA LEU A 509 -34.16 37.18 44.74
C LEU A 509 -33.31 36.10 44.04
N GLN A 510 -34.00 35.02 43.71
CA GLN A 510 -33.64 34.05 42.69
C GLN A 510 -33.68 34.77 41.36
N THR A 511 -32.58 34.72 40.60
CA THR A 511 -32.63 34.87 39.16
C THR A 511 -31.76 33.77 38.57
N GLY A 512 -32.46 32.71 38.10
CA GLY A 512 -31.85 31.77 37.17
C GLY A 512 -31.81 32.44 35.80
N ASP A 513 -30.67 32.36 35.17
CA ASP A 513 -30.55 32.58 33.72
C ASP A 513 -29.74 31.44 33.14
N THR A 514 -30.45 30.53 32.43
CA THR A 514 -29.94 29.32 31.81
C THR A 514 -29.68 29.51 30.30
N SER A 515 -29.33 30.73 29.84
CA SER A 515 -29.25 31.06 28.41
C SER A 515 -27.84 30.99 27.81
N ASN A 516 -26.78 30.62 28.54
CA ASN A 516 -25.40 30.65 28.02
C ASN A 516 -24.77 29.29 27.73
N LEU A 517 -25.45 28.16 27.96
CA LEU A 517 -24.86 26.85 27.70
C LEU A 517 -24.86 26.47 26.21
N ALA A 518 -25.82 26.98 25.42
CA ALA A 518 -25.90 26.74 23.99
C ALA A 518 -24.84 27.50 23.16
N LEU A 519 -24.33 28.63 23.67
CA LEU A 519 -23.29 29.41 22.98
C LEU A 519 -21.89 28.80 23.12
N TRP A 520 -21.63 28.09 24.21
CA TRP A 520 -20.36 27.39 24.44
C TRP A 520 -20.19 26.14 23.61
N ILE A 521 -21.27 25.45 23.29
CA ILE A 521 -21.24 24.25 22.43
C ILE A 521 -21.02 24.62 20.97
N ALA A 522 -21.52 25.79 20.52
CA ALA A 522 -21.30 26.27 19.14
C ALA A 522 -19.85 26.75 18.89
N LEU A 523 -19.13 27.23 19.91
CA LEU A 523 -17.72 27.65 19.79
C LEU A 523 -16.73 26.48 19.75
N LEU A 524 -17.10 25.31 20.28
CA LEU A 524 -16.25 24.12 20.26
C LEU A 524 -16.19 23.45 18.87
N PHE A 525 -17.22 23.62 18.02
CA PHE A 525 -17.24 23.07 16.67
C PHE A 525 -16.57 23.96 15.61
N VAL A 526 -16.32 25.23 15.89
CA VAL A 526 -15.63 26.15 14.96
C VAL A 526 -14.11 26.06 15.06
N SER A 527 -13.55 25.61 16.19
CA SER A 527 -12.10 25.50 16.40
C SER A 527 -11.50 24.21 15.78
N VAL A 528 -12.29 23.16 15.53
CA VAL A 528 -11.82 21.92 14.91
C VAL A 528 -11.83 21.98 13.37
N GLY A 529 -12.62 22.89 12.78
CA GLY A 529 -12.70 23.07 11.32
C GLY A 529 -11.59 23.94 10.71
N ALA A 530 -10.86 24.71 11.51
CA ALA A 530 -9.88 25.69 11.00
C ALA A 530 -8.43 25.17 10.88
N THR A 531 -8.12 24.01 11.43
CA THR A 531 -6.76 23.44 11.40
C THR A 531 -6.49 22.46 10.24
N ILE A 532 -7.50 22.09 9.46
CA ILE A 532 -7.33 21.19 8.29
C ILE A 532 -7.17 21.98 6.96
N GLY A 533 -7.43 23.30 6.96
CA GLY A 533 -7.44 24.14 5.75
C GLY A 533 -6.12 24.79 5.33
N THR A 534 -5.04 24.73 6.11
CA THR A 534 -3.85 25.58 5.88
C THR A 534 -2.56 24.85 5.47
N ILE A 535 -2.59 23.56 5.17
CA ILE A 535 -1.37 22.80 4.74
C ILE A 535 -1.29 22.60 3.22
N VAL A 536 -2.28 23.00 2.40
CA VAL A 536 -2.30 22.70 0.96
C VAL A 536 -1.87 23.85 0.03
N VAL A 537 -1.52 25.04 0.53
CA VAL A 537 -1.17 26.18 -0.37
C VAL A 537 0.21 26.76 -0.08
N SER A 538 1.27 25.97 -0.03
CA SER A 538 2.63 26.54 -0.05
C SER A 538 3.69 25.61 -0.64
N ARG A 539 3.47 25.08 -1.85
CA ARG A 539 4.56 24.56 -2.70
C ARG A 539 4.23 24.70 -4.19
N LYS A 540 4.24 25.97 -4.66
CA LYS A 540 4.50 26.26 -6.08
C LYS A 540 5.17 27.63 -6.14
N LYS A 541 6.52 27.64 -6.15
CA LYS A 541 7.46 28.54 -6.84
C LYS A 541 8.85 28.42 -6.19
N LYS A 542 9.68 27.53 -6.70
CA LYS A 542 10.98 27.83 -7.29
C LYS A 542 11.53 26.58 -7.92
#